data_a82e8545dbc23a028b6d4235561a8afb
#
_entry.id   a82e8545dbc23a028b6d4235561a8afb
#
_cell.length_a   1.000
_cell.length_b   1.000
_cell.length_c   1.000
_cell.angle_alpha   90.00
_cell.angle_beta   90.00
_cell.angle_gamma   90.00
#
_symmetry.space_group_name_H-M   'P 1'
#
loop_
_entity.id
_entity.type
_entity.pdbx_description
1 polymer ?
#
loop_
_entity_poly.entity_id
_entity_poly.type
_entity_poly.pdbx_seq_one_letter_code
_entity_poly.pdbx_strand_id
1 'polypeptide(L)'
;YLSLAPIACVLDDSGNIQAFANFLVCNNDNESSIDLMRYDPKTEKNGIMDYLFVRIFLYMKENNVRYFDLGMAPLSNVGQYDHSFLNEKLAFLVYSFTNRFYSFGGLRKYKEKFAPFWEARYLSFPKDSNLLFDLLTIYKIDNRQVKKN
;
A
#
# COMPACT_ATOMS: atom_id res chain seq x y z
N TYR A 1 14.06 10.07 6.02
CA TYR A 1 13.61 9.09 5.03
C TYR A 1 12.92 9.78 3.85
N LEU A 2 11.85 10.53 4.07
CA LEU A 2 11.11 11.21 2.99
C LEU A 2 11.96 12.20 2.18
N SER A 3 13.00 12.79 2.77
CA SER A 3 13.90 13.71 2.08
C SER A 3 14.78 13.04 1.00
N LEU A 4 14.79 11.72 0.96
CA LEU A 4 15.60 10.93 0.01
C LEU A 4 14.80 10.45 -1.21
N ALA A 5 13.49 10.67 -1.23
CA ALA A 5 12.62 10.19 -2.29
C ALA A 5 11.80 11.35 -2.88
N PRO A 6 11.51 11.34 -4.18
CA PRO A 6 10.59 12.31 -4.80
C PRO A 6 9.22 12.21 -4.16
N ILE A 7 8.57 13.35 -3.98
CA ILE A 7 7.23 13.46 -3.41
C ILE A 7 6.33 14.23 -4.37
N ALA A 8 5.20 13.63 -4.73
CA ALA A 8 4.11 14.32 -5.42
C ALA A 8 3.09 14.80 -4.37
N CYS A 9 2.70 16.05 -4.47
CA CYS A 9 1.70 16.66 -3.58
C CYS A 9 0.55 17.27 -4.38
N VAL A 10 -0.64 17.19 -3.81
CA VAL A 10 -1.80 17.99 -4.22
C VAL A 10 -1.99 19.08 -3.19
N LEU A 11 -1.99 20.32 -3.63
CA LEU A 11 -2.16 21.50 -2.79
C LEU A 11 -3.54 22.13 -3.03
N ASP A 12 -4.09 22.76 -2.01
CA ASP A 12 -5.23 23.67 -2.18
C ASP A 12 -4.77 25.05 -2.67
N ASP A 13 -5.72 25.95 -2.90
CA ASP A 13 -5.45 27.31 -3.39
C ASP A 13 -4.65 28.17 -2.37
N SER A 14 -4.61 27.74 -1.11
CA SER A 14 -3.85 28.36 -0.01
C SER A 14 -2.46 27.74 0.17
N GLY A 15 -2.10 26.73 -0.63
CA GLY A 15 -0.83 26.01 -0.55
C GLY A 15 -0.76 24.91 0.50
N ASN A 16 -1.88 24.54 1.12
CA ASN A 16 -1.89 23.44 2.09
C ASN A 16 -1.92 22.08 1.38
N ILE A 17 -1.16 21.11 1.91
CA ILE A 17 -1.10 19.76 1.37
C ILE A 17 -2.43 19.04 1.65
N GLN A 18 -3.14 18.67 0.61
CA GLN A 18 -4.37 17.89 0.65
C GLN A 18 -4.14 16.39 0.47
N ALA A 19 -3.14 16.03 -0.32
CA ALA A 19 -2.69 14.65 -0.50
C ALA A 19 -1.23 14.62 -0.91
N PHE A 20 -0.54 13.54 -0.59
CA PHE A 20 0.81 13.29 -1.09
C PHE A 20 1.07 11.80 -1.30
N ALA A 21 2.02 11.52 -2.16
CA ALA A 21 2.64 10.20 -2.28
C ALA A 21 4.12 10.38 -2.59
N ASN A 22 4.95 9.55 -1.96
CA ASN A 22 6.34 9.43 -2.39
C ASN A 22 6.51 8.18 -3.25
N PHE A 23 7.53 8.19 -4.08
CA PHE A 23 7.83 7.06 -4.94
C PHE A 23 9.34 6.84 -5.04
N LEU A 24 9.69 5.58 -5.23
CA LEU A 24 11.07 5.14 -5.36
C LEU A 24 11.38 4.98 -6.84
N VAL A 25 12.47 5.56 -7.30
CA VAL A 25 12.94 5.43 -8.67
C VAL A 25 14.09 4.43 -8.68
N CYS A 26 13.94 3.33 -9.39
CA CYS A 26 15.01 2.36 -9.60
C CYS A 26 15.82 2.76 -10.82
N ASN A 27 17.11 3.00 -10.64
CA ASN A 27 17.98 3.55 -11.70
C ASN A 27 18.25 2.60 -12.88
N ASN A 28 18.06 1.28 -12.71
CA ASN A 28 18.51 0.30 -13.70
C ASN A 28 17.41 -0.32 -14.56
N ASP A 29 16.11 -0.23 -14.15
CA ASP A 29 15.08 -1.07 -14.76
C ASP A 29 13.90 -0.29 -15.34
N ASN A 30 13.98 1.02 -15.43
CA ASN A 30 12.83 1.85 -15.84
C ASN A 30 11.57 1.54 -15.00
N GLU A 31 11.77 1.16 -13.76
CA GLU A 31 10.73 0.86 -12.80
C GLU A 31 10.66 1.92 -11.71
N SER A 32 9.47 2.15 -11.21
CA SER A 32 9.23 2.98 -10.04
C SER A 32 8.15 2.33 -9.19
N SER A 33 8.17 2.59 -7.91
CA SER A 33 7.20 2.04 -6.96
C SER A 33 6.69 3.13 -6.05
N ILE A 34 5.42 3.06 -5.72
CA ILE A 34 4.86 3.88 -4.64
C ILE A 34 5.23 3.27 -3.29
N ASP A 35 5.48 4.13 -2.31
CA ASP A 35 5.82 3.69 -0.96
C ASP A 35 4.79 4.22 0.05
N LEU A 36 4.78 5.51 0.32
CA LEU A 36 3.79 6.12 1.20
C LEU A 36 2.79 6.96 0.42
N MET A 37 1.53 6.88 0.80
CA MET A 37 0.47 7.73 0.29
C MET A 37 -0.47 8.12 1.43
N ARG A 38 -0.85 9.40 1.49
CA ARG A 38 -1.77 9.93 2.49
C ARG A 38 -2.58 11.08 1.89
N TYR A 39 -3.75 11.28 2.43
CA TYR A 39 -4.57 12.46 2.15
C TYR A 39 -5.14 13.01 3.48
N ASP A 40 -5.48 14.27 3.49
CA ASP A 40 -6.16 14.88 4.63
C ASP A 40 -7.62 14.38 4.67
N PRO A 41 -8.04 13.67 5.73
CA PRO A 41 -9.43 13.19 5.86
C PRO A 41 -10.46 14.32 5.94
N LYS A 42 -10.04 15.54 6.21
CA LYS A 42 -10.90 16.73 6.21
C LYS A 42 -11.14 17.28 4.80
N THR A 43 -10.43 16.80 3.80
CA THR A 43 -10.63 17.22 2.42
C THR A 43 -12.02 16.82 1.93
N GLU A 44 -12.80 17.80 1.54
CA GLU A 44 -14.15 17.61 0.99
C GLU A 44 -14.13 17.16 -0.48
N LYS A 45 -12.99 17.25 -1.16
CA LYS A 45 -12.86 16.94 -2.59
C LYS A 45 -12.75 15.44 -2.82
N ASN A 46 -13.81 14.84 -3.33
CA ASN A 46 -13.77 13.45 -3.79
C ASN A 46 -12.78 13.29 -4.97
N GLY A 47 -12.10 12.13 -5.01
CA GLY A 47 -11.20 11.80 -6.12
C GLY A 47 -9.80 12.43 -6.05
N ILE A 48 -9.43 13.05 -4.92
CA ILE A 48 -8.11 13.68 -4.78
C ILE A 48 -6.96 12.69 -4.93
N MET A 49 -7.12 11.48 -4.42
CA MET A 49 -6.14 10.40 -4.59
C MET A 49 -6.09 9.90 -6.03
N ASP A 50 -7.24 9.82 -6.70
CA ASP A 50 -7.31 9.43 -8.11
C ASP A 50 -6.57 10.47 -8.97
N TYR A 51 -6.78 11.75 -8.71
CA TYR A 51 -6.06 12.84 -9.37
C TYR A 51 -4.55 12.74 -9.13
N LEU A 52 -4.12 12.55 -7.88
CA LEU A 52 -2.71 12.39 -7.53
C LEU A 52 -2.05 11.23 -8.31
N PHE A 53 -2.71 10.05 -8.35
CA PHE A 53 -2.20 8.90 -9.07
C PHE A 53 -2.11 9.14 -10.58
N VAL A 54 -3.14 9.73 -11.19
CA VAL A 54 -3.12 10.06 -12.62
C VAL A 54 -1.96 11.01 -12.93
N ARG A 55 -1.72 12.02 -12.09
CA ARG A 55 -0.59 12.94 -12.27
C ARG A 55 0.77 12.25 -12.14
N ILE A 56 0.91 11.32 -11.19
CA ILE A 56 2.12 10.50 -11.05
C ILE A 56 2.33 9.63 -12.29
N PHE A 57 1.29 8.96 -12.80
CA PHE A 57 1.41 8.12 -14.00
C PHE A 57 1.82 8.92 -15.24
N LEU A 58 1.26 10.11 -15.41
CA LEU A 58 1.66 11.02 -16.50
C LEU A 58 3.13 11.43 -16.37
N TYR A 59 3.55 11.79 -15.18
CA TYR A 59 4.95 12.10 -14.89
C TYR A 59 5.88 10.90 -15.17
N MET A 60 5.51 9.69 -14.74
CA MET A 60 6.27 8.48 -15.01
C MET A 60 6.38 8.20 -16.52
N LYS A 61 5.28 8.38 -17.26
CA LYS A 61 5.26 8.24 -18.71
C LYS A 61 6.18 9.25 -19.40
N GLU A 62 6.17 10.51 -19.00
CA GLU A 62 7.03 11.56 -19.51
C GLU A 62 8.51 11.30 -19.25
N ASN A 63 8.83 10.60 -18.16
CA ASN A 63 10.19 10.20 -17.78
C ASN A 63 10.58 8.80 -18.28
N ASN A 64 9.82 8.22 -19.21
CA ASN A 64 10.05 6.91 -19.81
C ASN A 64 10.11 5.75 -18.80
N VAL A 65 9.46 5.87 -17.66
CA VAL A 65 9.30 4.77 -16.70
C VAL A 65 8.33 3.75 -17.31
N ARG A 66 8.79 2.51 -17.45
CA ARG A 66 8.04 1.47 -18.14
C ARG A 66 7.04 0.77 -17.23
N TYR A 67 7.42 0.57 -15.99
CA TYR A 67 6.60 -0.12 -14.99
C TYR A 67 6.46 0.73 -13.72
N PHE A 68 5.25 0.78 -13.20
CA PHE A 68 4.98 1.46 -11.94
C PHE A 68 4.25 0.50 -10.99
N ASP A 69 4.94 0.07 -9.93
CA ASP A 69 4.36 -0.81 -8.91
C ASP A 69 3.56 0.03 -7.91
N LEU A 70 2.27 -0.25 -7.82
CA LEU A 70 1.36 0.38 -6.86
C LEU A 70 1.53 -0.14 -5.42
N GLY A 71 2.48 -1.03 -5.20
CA GLY A 71 2.73 -1.68 -3.92
C GLY A 71 1.73 -2.80 -3.61
N MET A 72 1.98 -3.52 -2.55
CA MET A 72 1.17 -4.68 -2.15
C MET A 72 -0.26 -4.32 -1.76
N ALA A 73 -1.17 -5.28 -1.99
CA ALA A 73 -2.43 -5.41 -1.27
C ALA A 73 -2.32 -6.63 -0.32
N PRO A 74 -1.84 -6.45 0.91
CA PRO A 74 -1.50 -7.56 1.80
C PRO A 74 -2.69 -8.48 2.04
N LEU A 75 -2.42 -9.80 2.09
CA LEU A 75 -3.39 -10.84 2.39
C LEU A 75 -4.61 -10.91 1.44
N SER A 76 -4.62 -10.16 0.35
CA SER A 76 -5.67 -10.28 -0.65
C SER A 76 -5.56 -11.62 -1.38
N ASN A 77 -6.68 -12.31 -1.60
CA ASN A 77 -6.78 -13.64 -2.22
C ASN A 77 -6.11 -14.79 -1.44
N VAL A 78 -5.77 -14.60 -0.16
CA VAL A 78 -5.22 -15.65 0.68
C VAL A 78 -6.36 -16.42 1.33
N GLY A 79 -6.29 -17.77 1.31
CA GLY A 79 -7.24 -18.64 2.02
C GLY A 79 -8.67 -18.66 1.50
N GLN A 80 -8.93 -18.13 0.32
CA GLN A 80 -10.26 -18.06 -0.28
C GLN A 80 -10.65 -19.33 -1.04
N TYR A 81 -9.71 -20.24 -1.28
CA TYR A 81 -9.93 -21.48 -2.02
C TYR A 81 -10.17 -22.66 -1.08
N ASP A 82 -11.01 -23.60 -1.50
CA ASP A 82 -11.34 -24.79 -0.71
C ASP A 82 -10.10 -25.64 -0.35
N HIS A 83 -9.10 -25.65 -1.22
CA HIS A 83 -7.84 -26.36 -1.07
C HIS A 83 -6.71 -25.54 -0.39
N SER A 84 -7.03 -24.36 0.12
CA SER A 84 -6.04 -23.53 0.84
C SER A 84 -5.53 -24.22 2.09
N PHE A 85 -4.22 -24.09 2.35
CA PHE A 85 -3.62 -24.60 3.57
C PHE A 85 -4.23 -23.98 4.83
N LEU A 86 -4.17 -24.67 5.96
CA LEU A 86 -4.70 -24.19 7.23
C LEU A 86 -4.12 -22.82 7.64
N ASN A 87 -2.83 -22.59 7.39
CA ASN A 87 -2.17 -21.32 7.66
C ASN A 87 -2.71 -20.19 6.79
N GLU A 88 -3.08 -20.46 5.54
CA GLU A 88 -3.70 -19.47 4.63
C GLU A 88 -5.13 -19.13 5.09
N LYS A 89 -5.90 -20.15 5.52
CA LYS A 89 -7.24 -19.92 6.09
C LYS A 89 -7.17 -19.10 7.39
N LEU A 90 -6.14 -19.33 8.19
CA LEU A 90 -5.89 -18.55 9.39
C LEU A 90 -5.49 -17.10 9.05
N ALA A 91 -4.63 -16.92 8.06
CA ALA A 91 -4.27 -15.58 7.55
C ALA A 91 -5.49 -14.84 6.99
N PHE A 92 -6.40 -15.54 6.31
CA PHE A 92 -7.67 -14.98 5.85
C PHE A 92 -8.58 -14.55 7.00
N LEU A 93 -8.64 -15.32 8.09
CA LEU A 93 -9.36 -14.91 9.29
C LEU A 93 -8.77 -13.62 9.88
N VAL A 94 -7.46 -13.54 10.03
CA VAL A 94 -6.78 -12.32 10.50
C VAL A 94 -7.09 -11.14 9.56
N TYR A 95 -7.02 -11.34 8.26
CA TYR A 95 -7.41 -10.34 7.27
C TYR A 95 -8.86 -9.87 7.44
N SER A 96 -9.79 -10.79 7.64
CA SER A 96 -11.22 -10.48 7.79
C SER A 96 -11.50 -9.72 9.09
N PHE A 97 -10.82 -10.06 10.18
CA PHE A 97 -10.93 -9.35 11.46
C PHE A 97 -10.27 -7.98 11.42
N THR A 98 -9.08 -7.87 10.84
CA THR A 98 -8.34 -6.60 10.75
C THR A 98 -8.94 -5.64 9.72
N ASN A 99 -9.71 -6.15 8.76
CA ASN A 99 -10.46 -5.33 7.79
C ASN A 99 -11.45 -4.37 8.47
N ARG A 100 -11.82 -4.64 9.72
CA ARG A 100 -12.62 -3.74 10.55
C ARG A 100 -11.83 -2.51 11.04
N PHE A 101 -10.50 -2.60 11.13
CA PHE A 101 -9.61 -1.55 11.62
C PHE A 101 -8.77 -0.92 10.51
N TYR A 102 -8.44 -1.68 9.48
CA TYR A 102 -7.70 -1.23 8.31
C TYR A 102 -8.32 -1.85 7.06
N SER A 103 -8.85 -1.02 6.15
CA SER A 103 -9.59 -1.50 4.97
C SER A 103 -8.65 -2.10 3.89
N PHE A 104 -8.09 -3.27 4.14
CA PHE A 104 -7.26 -3.99 3.15
C PHE A 104 -8.03 -4.29 1.86
N GLY A 105 -9.30 -4.68 1.97
CA GLY A 105 -10.17 -4.90 0.81
C GLY A 105 -10.47 -3.62 0.04
N GLY A 106 -10.60 -2.49 0.75
CA GLY A 106 -10.71 -1.18 0.13
C GLY A 106 -9.45 -0.78 -0.63
N LEU A 107 -8.28 -1.05 -0.05
CA LEU A 107 -6.99 -0.79 -0.71
C LEU A 107 -6.83 -1.61 -1.99
N ARG A 108 -7.18 -2.89 -1.97
CA ARG A 108 -7.16 -3.71 -3.18
C ARG A 108 -8.08 -3.17 -4.26
N LYS A 109 -9.37 -2.96 -3.94
CA LYS A 109 -10.35 -2.37 -4.86
C LYS A 109 -9.90 -1.03 -5.42
N TYR A 110 -9.25 -0.21 -4.59
CA TYR A 110 -8.73 1.07 -5.01
C TYR A 110 -7.62 0.88 -6.07
N LYS A 111 -6.65 0.02 -5.80
CA LYS A 111 -5.53 -0.24 -6.71
C LYS A 111 -5.98 -0.92 -8.01
N GLU A 112 -6.99 -1.78 -7.95
CA GLU A 112 -7.57 -2.44 -9.13
C GLU A 112 -8.09 -1.46 -10.20
N LYS A 113 -8.43 -0.23 -9.84
CA LYS A 113 -8.80 0.80 -10.81
C LYS A 113 -7.67 1.12 -11.81
N PHE A 114 -6.43 0.96 -11.37
CA PHE A 114 -5.25 1.40 -12.10
C PHE A 114 -4.33 0.24 -12.49
N ALA A 115 -4.37 -0.87 -11.75
CA ALA A 115 -3.47 -1.99 -11.91
C ALA A 115 -4.09 -3.08 -12.80
N PRO A 116 -3.68 -3.19 -14.07
CA PRO A 116 -4.15 -4.25 -14.97
C PRO A 116 -3.55 -5.62 -14.62
N PHE A 117 -2.44 -5.65 -13.88
CA PHE A 117 -1.71 -6.88 -13.56
C PHE A 117 -1.52 -7.03 -12.06
N TRP A 118 -1.64 -8.27 -11.58
CA TRP A 118 -1.39 -8.64 -10.20
C TRP A 118 -0.42 -9.82 -10.17
N GLU A 119 0.61 -9.68 -9.37
CA GLU A 119 1.60 -10.74 -9.13
C GLU A 119 1.48 -11.26 -7.71
N ALA A 120 1.63 -12.57 -7.53
CA ALA A 120 1.67 -13.16 -6.21
C ALA A 120 2.96 -12.78 -5.48
N ARG A 121 2.85 -12.35 -4.24
CA ARG A 121 3.97 -12.14 -3.32
C ARG A 121 3.85 -13.12 -2.18
N TYR A 122 4.97 -13.70 -1.77
CA TYR A 122 5.01 -14.77 -0.78
C TYR A 122 5.67 -14.29 0.50
N LEU A 123 5.10 -14.70 1.63
CA LEU A 123 5.69 -14.49 2.94
C LEU A 123 6.47 -15.74 3.35
N SER A 124 7.77 -15.58 3.61
CA SER A 124 8.59 -16.62 4.21
C SER A 124 8.73 -16.36 5.71
N PHE A 125 8.60 -17.43 6.50
CA PHE A 125 8.76 -17.37 7.94
C PHE A 125 9.42 -18.67 8.46
N PRO A 126 10.09 -18.67 9.63
CA PRO A 126 10.74 -19.83 10.17
C PRO A 126 9.75 -20.99 10.39
N LYS A 127 10.15 -22.21 10.08
CA LYS A 127 9.29 -23.40 10.18
C LYS A 127 8.74 -23.61 11.60
N ASP A 128 9.52 -23.25 12.60
CA ASP A 128 9.22 -23.46 14.01
C ASP A 128 8.52 -22.23 14.65
N SER A 129 8.23 -21.20 13.88
CA SER A 129 7.49 -20.02 14.35
C SER A 129 5.98 -20.20 14.20
N ASN A 130 5.25 -19.42 14.99
CA ASN A 130 3.80 -19.35 14.88
C ASN A 130 3.42 -18.12 14.05
N LEU A 131 3.00 -18.33 12.81
CA LEU A 131 2.64 -17.27 11.85
C LEU A 131 1.66 -16.24 12.44
N LEU A 132 0.66 -16.69 13.21
CA LEU A 132 -0.32 -15.79 13.82
C LEU A 132 0.34 -14.87 14.84
N PHE A 133 1.23 -15.42 15.66
CA PHE A 133 1.95 -14.65 16.66
C PHE A 133 2.91 -13.65 16.01
N ASP A 134 3.58 -14.05 14.94
CA ASP A 134 4.49 -13.19 14.17
C ASP A 134 3.72 -12.01 13.52
N LEU A 135 2.59 -12.28 12.89
CA LEU A 135 1.73 -11.25 12.30
C LEU A 135 1.17 -10.27 13.36
N LEU A 136 0.75 -10.78 14.52
CA LEU A 136 0.30 -9.94 15.62
C LEU A 136 1.44 -9.10 16.20
N THR A 137 2.65 -9.63 16.22
CA THR A 137 3.84 -8.90 16.68
C THR A 137 4.19 -7.78 15.73
N ILE A 138 4.21 -8.04 14.42
CA ILE A 138 4.40 -7.02 13.38
C ILE A 138 3.35 -5.92 13.53
N TYR A 139 2.08 -6.30 13.64
CA TYR A 139 0.98 -5.35 13.83
C TYR A 139 1.17 -4.47 15.06
N LYS A 140 1.60 -5.05 16.20
CA LYS A 140 1.88 -4.30 17.43
C LYS A 140 3.06 -3.34 17.28
N ILE A 141 4.08 -3.73 16.53
CA ILE A 141 5.26 -2.88 16.28
C ILE A 141 4.85 -1.68 15.41
N ASP A 142 4.13 -1.93 14.33
CA ASP A 142 3.68 -0.90 13.39
C ASP A 142 2.72 0.11 14.06
N ASN A 143 1.86 -0.36 14.95
CA ASN A 143 0.92 0.50 15.68
C ASN A 143 1.46 1.05 17.00
N ARG A 144 2.74 0.87 17.32
CA ARG A 144 3.34 1.55 18.47
C ARG A 144 3.35 3.06 18.20
N GLN A 145 2.45 3.76 18.84
CA GLN A 145 2.58 5.21 18.95
C GLN A 145 3.91 5.51 19.63
N VAL A 146 4.79 6.15 18.91
CA VAL A 146 5.99 6.74 19.50
C VAL A 146 5.48 7.77 20.50
N LYS A 147 5.52 7.46 21.79
CA LYS A 147 5.27 8.44 22.83
C LYS A 147 6.29 9.55 22.60
N LYS A 148 5.82 10.70 22.15
CA LYS A 148 6.62 11.93 22.17
C LYS A 148 6.95 12.20 23.64
N ASN A 149 8.21 12.03 24.03
CA ASN A 149 8.76 12.65 25.20
C ASN A 149 8.93 14.15 24.96
#